data_6fabeb197172fe3e89ca9edbc35926f1
#
_entry.id   6fabeb197172fe3e89ca9edbc35926f1
#
_cell.length_a   1.000
_cell.length_b   1.000
_cell.length_c   1.000
_cell.angle_alpha   90.00
_cell.angle_beta   90.00
_cell.angle_gamma   90.00
#
_symmetry.space_group_name_H-M   'P 1'
#
loop_
_entity.id
_entity.type
_entity.pdbx_description
1 polymer ?
#
loop_
_entity_poly.entity_id
_entity_poly.type
_entity_poly.pdbx_seq_one_letter_code
_entity_poly.pdbx_strand_id
1 'polypeptide(L)'
;MNKSTSIGKLVKKALIDHKQNDMNSALINIMPAIDSTANKEYGGGVGHRIRSFIRKNEALISIIALGCFVILPKFRYPGKTKSVDFADIIYDNIRTYIVHEGEVGEMIEFNHEKKLAISLTKWSLNENYVLAFILCVIVSDKNANEFIAEDVIINLNFGCFSVNDLWGRRLDLLHHIANNSNGQYRVENSNIVLN
;
A
#
# COMPACT_ATOMS: atom_id res chain seq x y z
N MET A 1 -15.57 -13.38 -22.81
CA MET A 1 -15.24 -12.85 -21.47
C MET A 1 -13.81 -12.35 -21.49
N ASN A 2 -13.58 -11.09 -21.20
CA ASN A 2 -12.21 -10.56 -21.09
C ASN A 2 -11.53 -11.16 -19.86
N LYS A 3 -10.27 -11.59 -20.03
CA LYS A 3 -9.47 -12.13 -18.91
C LYS A 3 -8.80 -10.99 -18.17
N SER A 4 -8.76 -11.05 -16.84
CA SER A 4 -7.98 -10.09 -16.04
C SER A 4 -6.53 -10.00 -16.54
N THR A 5 -5.97 -8.80 -16.48
CA THR A 5 -4.53 -8.56 -16.73
C THR A 5 -3.66 -9.21 -15.64
N SER A 6 -2.36 -9.27 -15.85
CA SER A 6 -1.44 -9.91 -14.89
C SER A 6 -1.47 -9.23 -13.52
N ILE A 7 -1.39 -7.89 -13.47
CA ILE A 7 -1.50 -7.13 -12.22
C ILE A 7 -2.94 -7.24 -11.68
N GLY A 8 -3.96 -7.17 -12.54
CA GLY A 8 -5.35 -7.32 -12.13
C GLY A 8 -5.63 -8.65 -11.43
N LYS A 9 -5.02 -9.76 -11.87
CA LYS A 9 -5.14 -11.07 -11.19
C LYS A 9 -4.54 -11.06 -9.79
N LEU A 10 -3.36 -10.47 -9.63
CA LEU A 10 -2.68 -10.35 -8.34
C LEU A 10 -3.49 -9.49 -7.38
N VAL A 11 -3.96 -8.34 -7.85
CA VAL A 11 -4.82 -7.42 -7.07
C VAL A 11 -6.12 -8.10 -6.65
N LYS A 12 -6.81 -8.81 -7.59
CA LYS A 12 -8.05 -9.53 -7.25
C LYS A 12 -7.81 -10.55 -6.14
N LYS A 13 -6.73 -11.33 -6.25
CA LYS A 13 -6.42 -12.35 -5.26
C LYS A 13 -6.08 -11.72 -3.91
N ALA A 14 -5.25 -10.69 -3.89
CA ALA A 14 -4.92 -9.95 -2.66
C ALA A 14 -6.16 -9.36 -1.98
N LEU A 15 -7.14 -8.84 -2.74
CA LEU A 15 -8.41 -8.35 -2.19
C LEU A 15 -9.26 -9.46 -1.58
N ILE A 16 -9.28 -10.64 -2.19
CA ILE A 16 -10.01 -11.81 -1.65
C ILE A 16 -9.36 -12.25 -0.34
N ASP A 17 -8.04 -12.42 -0.33
CA ASP A 17 -7.28 -12.86 0.85
C ASP A 17 -7.44 -11.83 2.00
N HIS A 18 -7.35 -10.54 1.71
CA HIS A 18 -7.58 -9.46 2.69
C HIS A 18 -9.01 -9.53 3.29
N LYS A 19 -10.05 -9.75 2.46
CA LYS A 19 -11.43 -9.93 2.95
C LYS A 19 -11.61 -11.16 3.85
N GLN A 20 -10.74 -12.16 3.69
CA GLN A 20 -10.72 -13.38 4.51
C GLN A 20 -9.85 -13.24 5.76
N ASN A 21 -9.32 -12.05 6.05
CA ASN A 21 -8.34 -11.78 7.11
C ASN A 21 -7.02 -12.55 6.98
N ASP A 22 -6.69 -13.04 5.78
CA ASP A 22 -5.40 -13.64 5.49
C ASP A 22 -4.42 -12.58 4.96
N MET A 23 -3.83 -11.82 5.88
CA MET A 23 -2.89 -10.73 5.53
C MET A 23 -1.60 -11.27 4.90
N ASN A 24 -1.16 -12.46 5.29
CA ASN A 24 0.03 -13.09 4.73
C ASN A 24 -0.17 -13.40 3.24
N SER A 25 -1.23 -14.12 2.90
CA SER A 25 -1.58 -14.43 1.50
C SER A 25 -1.86 -13.17 0.68
N ALA A 26 -2.52 -12.17 1.26
CA ALA A 26 -2.76 -10.89 0.60
C ALA A 26 -1.44 -10.20 0.24
N LEU A 27 -0.45 -10.20 1.14
CA LEU A 27 0.88 -9.63 0.89
C LEU A 27 1.69 -10.44 -0.13
N ILE A 28 1.63 -11.77 -0.09
CA ILE A 28 2.25 -12.64 -1.11
C ILE A 28 1.76 -12.27 -2.51
N ASN A 29 0.48 -11.94 -2.66
CA ASN A 29 -0.10 -11.57 -3.94
C ASN A 29 0.16 -10.10 -4.31
N ILE A 30 0.15 -9.16 -3.36
CA ILE A 30 0.29 -7.74 -3.72
C ILE A 30 1.75 -7.30 -3.90
N MET A 31 2.73 -7.89 -3.23
CA MET A 31 4.13 -7.50 -3.36
C MET A 31 4.69 -7.65 -4.78
N PRO A 32 4.41 -8.72 -5.55
CA PRO A 32 4.75 -8.80 -6.97
C PRO A 32 4.06 -7.73 -7.83
N ALA A 33 2.81 -7.37 -7.51
CA ALA A 33 2.10 -6.29 -8.20
C ALA A 33 2.73 -4.92 -7.93
N ILE A 34 3.18 -4.67 -6.69
CA ILE A 34 3.95 -3.48 -6.32
C ILE A 34 5.26 -3.42 -7.12
N ASP A 35 6.04 -4.51 -7.17
CA ASP A 35 7.30 -4.54 -7.93
C ASP A 35 7.05 -4.30 -9.42
N SER A 36 6.05 -4.95 -10.01
CA SER A 36 5.65 -4.74 -11.40
C SER A 36 5.25 -3.29 -11.69
N THR A 37 4.48 -2.68 -10.80
CA THR A 37 4.07 -1.27 -10.91
C THR A 37 5.27 -0.34 -10.76
N ALA A 38 6.08 -0.56 -9.73
CA ALA A 38 7.28 0.22 -9.46
C ALA A 38 8.30 0.13 -10.61
N ASN A 39 8.41 -1.02 -11.28
CA ASN A 39 9.28 -1.20 -12.43
C ASN A 39 8.85 -0.38 -13.66
N LYS A 40 7.56 -0.05 -13.77
CA LYS A 40 7.06 0.85 -14.83
C LYS A 40 7.42 2.34 -14.56
N GLU A 41 7.77 2.68 -13.33
CA GLU A 41 7.97 4.06 -12.88
C GLU A 41 9.43 4.37 -12.51
N TYR A 42 10.13 3.42 -11.90
CA TYR A 42 11.48 3.61 -11.35
C TYR A 42 12.49 2.68 -12.03
N GLY A 43 13.69 3.21 -12.26
CA GLY A 43 14.84 2.40 -12.65
C GLY A 43 15.52 1.73 -11.45
N GLY A 44 16.60 0.99 -11.70
CA GLY A 44 17.44 0.38 -10.68
C GLY A 44 16.96 -0.99 -10.17
N GLY A 45 17.55 -1.46 -9.09
CA GLY A 45 17.26 -2.77 -8.52
C GLY A 45 15.90 -2.84 -7.81
N VAL A 46 15.38 -4.06 -7.61
CA VAL A 46 14.08 -4.34 -6.98
C VAL A 46 13.89 -3.58 -5.66
N GLY A 47 14.89 -3.60 -4.79
CA GLY A 47 14.81 -2.92 -3.49
C GLY A 47 14.68 -1.41 -3.62
N HIS A 48 15.36 -0.78 -4.57
CA HIS A 48 15.22 0.66 -4.83
C HIS A 48 13.81 0.98 -5.33
N ARG A 49 13.32 0.24 -6.32
CA ARG A 49 11.99 0.49 -6.92
C ARG A 49 10.86 0.38 -5.90
N ILE A 50 10.83 -0.71 -5.13
CA ILE A 50 9.77 -0.94 -4.13
C ILE A 50 9.81 0.13 -3.04
N ARG A 51 10.98 0.46 -2.50
CA ARG A 51 11.09 1.53 -1.50
C ARG A 51 10.66 2.89 -2.05
N SER A 52 11.04 3.22 -3.29
CA SER A 52 10.62 4.46 -3.94
C SER A 52 9.11 4.53 -4.13
N PHE A 53 8.48 3.42 -4.52
CA PHE A 53 7.03 3.32 -4.64
C PHE A 53 6.33 3.53 -3.28
N ILE A 54 6.81 2.90 -2.21
CA ILE A 54 6.23 3.04 -0.87
C ILE A 54 6.39 4.49 -0.38
N ARG A 55 7.58 5.10 -0.50
CA ARG A 55 7.83 6.49 -0.10
C ARG A 55 6.93 7.48 -0.82
N LYS A 56 6.76 7.33 -2.14
CA LYS A 56 5.84 8.18 -2.93
C LYS A 56 4.40 8.09 -2.42
N ASN A 57 4.00 6.94 -1.92
CA ASN A 57 2.63 6.65 -1.51
C ASN A 57 2.40 6.75 0.01
N GLU A 58 3.39 7.10 0.82
CA GLU A 58 3.33 7.04 2.28
C GLU A 58 2.14 7.84 2.86
N ALA A 59 1.87 9.03 2.34
CA ALA A 59 0.73 9.83 2.74
C ALA A 59 -0.61 9.12 2.47
N LEU A 60 -0.79 8.60 1.26
CA LEU A 60 -2.01 7.86 0.89
C LEU A 60 -2.14 6.57 1.71
N ILE A 61 -1.04 5.85 1.91
CA ILE A 61 -1.00 4.63 2.74
C ILE A 61 -1.49 4.95 4.16
N SER A 62 -0.96 5.99 4.80
CA SER A 62 -1.34 6.33 6.17
C SER A 62 -2.81 6.75 6.29
N ILE A 63 -3.33 7.52 5.36
CA ILE A 63 -4.73 7.95 5.36
C ILE A 63 -5.67 6.75 5.20
N ILE A 64 -5.37 5.80 4.32
CA ILE A 64 -6.19 4.61 4.13
C ILE A 64 -6.10 3.69 5.34
N ALA A 65 -4.88 3.45 5.85
CA ALA A 65 -4.66 2.51 6.93
C ALA A 65 -5.16 3.02 8.28
N LEU A 66 -4.92 4.29 8.59
CA LEU A 66 -5.15 4.89 9.91
C LEU A 66 -6.33 5.87 9.95
N GLY A 67 -6.82 6.29 8.78
CA GLY A 67 -7.85 7.34 8.67
C GLY A 67 -7.29 8.76 8.84
N CYS A 68 -5.97 8.92 8.97
CA CYS A 68 -5.33 10.22 9.13
C CYS A 68 -3.95 10.25 8.45
N PHE A 69 -3.49 11.45 8.10
CA PHE A 69 -2.16 11.68 7.57
C PHE A 69 -1.12 11.55 8.69
N VAL A 70 -0.18 10.63 8.53
CA VAL A 70 0.93 10.43 9.46
C VAL A 70 2.24 10.45 8.67
N ILE A 71 3.18 11.28 9.10
CA ILE A 71 4.57 11.24 8.65
C ILE A 71 5.34 10.41 9.66
N LEU A 72 5.83 9.26 9.23
CA LEU A 72 6.63 8.41 10.10
C LEU A 72 8.08 8.91 10.15
N PRO A 73 8.64 9.11 11.35
CA PRO A 73 10.03 9.50 11.47
C PRO A 73 10.96 8.37 11.03
N LYS A 74 12.20 8.72 10.70
CA LYS A 74 13.25 7.71 10.55
C LYS A 74 13.65 7.16 11.90
N PHE A 75 13.82 5.85 11.97
CA PHE A 75 14.19 5.12 13.18
C PHE A 75 15.64 4.67 13.11
N ARG A 76 16.31 4.66 14.25
CA ARG A 76 17.63 4.02 14.39
C ARG A 76 17.52 2.90 15.42
N TYR A 77 17.73 1.67 14.98
CA TYR A 77 17.80 0.54 15.90
C TYR A 77 19.13 0.53 16.67
N PRO A 78 19.14 0.06 17.92
CA PRO A 78 20.35 -0.10 18.71
C PRO A 78 21.40 -0.91 17.93
N GLY A 79 22.65 -0.43 17.92
CA GLY A 79 23.76 -1.10 17.20
C GLY A 79 23.78 -0.93 15.68
N LYS A 80 22.79 -0.24 15.09
CA LYS A 80 22.79 0.10 13.66
C LYS A 80 23.30 1.53 13.42
N THR A 81 24.15 1.69 12.41
CA THR A 81 24.70 3.01 12.03
C THR A 81 23.73 3.83 11.17
N LYS A 82 22.87 3.15 10.40
CA LYS A 82 21.91 3.77 9.50
C LYS A 82 20.53 3.84 10.11
N SER A 83 19.85 4.98 9.93
CA SER A 83 18.41 5.08 10.18
C SER A 83 17.64 4.42 9.04
N VAL A 84 16.52 3.82 9.38
CA VAL A 84 15.56 3.19 8.47
C VAL A 84 14.25 3.97 8.48
N ASP A 85 13.57 4.05 7.37
CA ASP A 85 12.23 4.59 7.26
C ASP A 85 11.19 3.46 7.09
N PHE A 86 9.91 3.86 7.00
CA PHE A 86 8.82 2.90 6.82
C PHE A 86 9.01 2.01 5.58
N ALA A 87 9.47 2.59 4.47
CA ALA A 87 9.68 1.83 3.24
C ALA A 87 10.81 0.80 3.36
N ASP A 88 11.85 1.10 4.15
CA ASP A 88 12.92 0.13 4.46
C ASP A 88 12.35 -1.04 5.27
N ILE A 89 11.54 -0.75 6.31
CA ILE A 89 10.92 -1.77 7.15
C ILE A 89 10.00 -2.69 6.33
N ILE A 90 9.14 -2.13 5.49
CA ILE A 90 8.24 -2.91 4.63
C ILE A 90 9.02 -3.77 3.65
N TYR A 91 10.05 -3.22 3.01
CA TYR A 91 10.86 -3.99 2.09
C TYR A 91 11.60 -5.14 2.79
N ASP A 92 12.30 -4.83 3.90
CA ASP A 92 13.18 -5.79 4.56
C ASP A 92 12.39 -6.89 5.29
N ASN A 93 11.24 -6.57 5.91
CA ASN A 93 10.48 -7.51 6.74
C ASN A 93 9.23 -8.11 6.07
N ILE A 94 8.76 -7.54 4.97
CA ILE A 94 7.64 -8.11 4.22
C ILE A 94 8.16 -8.74 2.94
N ARG A 95 8.67 -7.90 2.01
CA ARG A 95 9.05 -8.39 0.68
C ARG A 95 10.16 -9.42 0.73
N THR A 96 11.21 -9.19 1.53
CA THR A 96 12.36 -10.10 1.58
C THR A 96 11.96 -11.44 2.17
N TYR A 97 11.24 -11.44 3.29
CA TYR A 97 10.76 -12.67 3.92
C TYR A 97 9.76 -13.43 3.06
N ILE A 98 8.79 -12.76 2.43
CA ILE A 98 7.83 -13.41 1.51
C ILE A 98 8.56 -14.15 0.38
N VAL A 99 9.62 -13.57 -0.18
CA VAL A 99 10.35 -14.20 -1.31
C VAL A 99 11.20 -15.37 -0.86
N HIS A 100 11.78 -15.32 0.34
CA HIS A 100 12.70 -16.34 0.81
C HIS A 100 12.04 -17.41 1.68
N GLU A 101 10.99 -17.06 2.41
CA GLU A 101 10.38 -17.90 3.44
C GLU A 101 8.88 -18.14 3.21
N GLY A 102 8.24 -17.37 2.31
CA GLY A 102 6.81 -17.49 2.02
C GLY A 102 5.91 -16.86 3.08
N GLU A 103 6.46 -16.17 4.06
CA GLU A 103 5.75 -15.54 5.19
C GLU A 103 6.30 -14.13 5.44
N VAL A 104 5.56 -13.37 6.25
CA VAL A 104 6.00 -12.06 6.73
C VAL A 104 7.01 -12.23 7.86
N GLY A 105 8.06 -11.40 7.90
CA GLY A 105 9.09 -11.47 8.93
C GLY A 105 8.53 -11.20 10.34
N GLU A 106 9.13 -11.83 11.34
CA GLU A 106 8.70 -11.79 12.76
C GLU A 106 8.59 -10.37 13.35
N MET A 107 9.24 -9.38 12.74
CA MET A 107 9.15 -7.98 13.16
C MET A 107 7.80 -7.32 12.82
N ILE A 108 7.00 -7.93 11.97
CA ILE A 108 5.69 -7.40 11.57
C ILE A 108 4.59 -8.26 12.16
N GLU A 109 3.62 -7.62 12.77
CA GLU A 109 2.35 -8.24 13.14
C GLU A 109 1.19 -7.36 12.67
N PHE A 110 0.03 -7.97 12.43
CA PHE A 110 -1.18 -7.24 12.05
C PHE A 110 -2.16 -7.17 13.22
N ASN A 111 -2.84 -6.03 13.34
CA ASN A 111 -3.88 -5.80 14.34
C ASN A 111 -5.13 -5.23 13.68
N HIS A 112 -6.28 -5.38 14.35
CA HIS A 112 -7.57 -4.85 13.91
C HIS A 112 -7.85 -3.42 14.40
N GLU A 113 -6.95 -2.86 15.22
CA GLU A 113 -7.12 -1.51 15.75
C GLU A 113 -6.57 -0.49 14.75
N LYS A 114 -7.26 0.65 14.58
CA LYS A 114 -6.79 1.75 13.71
C LYS A 114 -5.59 2.47 14.33
N LYS A 115 -4.53 1.72 14.60
CA LYS A 115 -3.28 2.27 15.16
C LYS A 115 -2.06 1.60 14.55
N LEU A 116 -0.98 2.33 14.58
CA LEU A 116 0.37 1.85 14.34
C LEU A 116 1.11 1.86 15.68
N ALA A 117 1.60 0.72 16.12
CA ALA A 117 2.47 0.63 17.29
C ALA A 117 3.86 0.17 16.86
N ILE A 118 4.87 0.87 17.36
CA ILE A 118 6.27 0.63 16.99
C ILE A 118 7.08 0.40 18.27
N SER A 119 7.78 -0.71 18.32
CA SER A 119 8.77 -1.02 19.34
C SER A 119 10.14 -1.31 18.70
N LEU A 120 11.14 -1.55 19.51
CA LEU A 120 12.49 -1.93 19.03
C LEU A 120 12.51 -3.30 18.33
N THR A 121 11.56 -4.16 18.65
CA THR A 121 11.52 -5.54 18.16
C THR A 121 10.32 -5.84 17.29
N LYS A 122 9.28 -4.96 17.27
CA LYS A 122 8.03 -5.26 16.60
C LYS A 122 7.32 -4.01 16.07
N TRP A 123 6.76 -4.14 14.88
CA TRP A 123 5.85 -3.19 14.26
C TRP A 123 4.47 -3.83 14.15
N SER A 124 3.52 -3.32 14.91
CA SER A 124 2.13 -3.75 14.85
C SER A 124 1.38 -2.82 13.91
N LEU A 125 1.05 -3.33 12.73
CA LEU A 125 0.37 -2.61 11.66
C LEU A 125 -1.13 -2.91 11.69
N ASN A 126 -1.95 -1.89 11.48
CA ASN A 126 -3.35 -2.15 11.17
C ASN A 126 -3.48 -2.95 9.85
N GLU A 127 -4.39 -3.90 9.77
CA GLU A 127 -4.63 -4.72 8.57
C GLU A 127 -4.92 -3.88 7.30
N ASN A 128 -5.50 -2.67 7.45
CA ASN A 128 -5.75 -1.77 6.34
C ASN A 128 -4.47 -1.24 5.66
N TYR A 129 -3.28 -1.45 6.22
CA TYR A 129 -2.04 -1.20 5.49
C TYR A 129 -1.93 -2.08 4.25
N VAL A 130 -2.41 -3.32 4.32
CA VAL A 130 -2.45 -4.23 3.17
C VAL A 130 -3.42 -3.69 2.11
N LEU A 131 -4.61 -3.25 2.52
CA LEU A 131 -5.58 -2.60 1.62
C LEU A 131 -4.99 -1.32 1.00
N ALA A 132 -4.24 -0.54 1.78
CA ALA A 132 -3.57 0.66 1.28
C ALA A 132 -2.54 0.34 0.20
N PHE A 133 -1.74 -0.71 0.36
CA PHE A 133 -0.80 -1.18 -0.67
C PHE A 133 -1.53 -1.61 -1.94
N ILE A 134 -2.64 -2.34 -1.80
CA ILE A 134 -3.47 -2.75 -2.94
C ILE A 134 -3.98 -1.51 -3.69
N LEU A 135 -4.53 -0.53 -2.97
CA LEU A 135 -5.05 0.70 -3.58
C LEU A 135 -3.96 1.53 -4.27
N CYS A 136 -2.76 1.62 -3.68
CA CYS A 136 -1.65 2.31 -4.33
C CYS A 136 -1.25 1.68 -5.68
N VAL A 137 -1.37 0.35 -5.81
CA VAL A 137 -1.18 -0.34 -7.10
C VAL A 137 -2.32 0.01 -8.07
N ILE A 138 -3.57 -0.09 -7.62
CA ILE A 138 -4.75 0.18 -8.45
C ILE A 138 -4.70 1.60 -9.02
N VAL A 139 -4.51 2.60 -8.17
CA VAL A 139 -4.62 4.01 -8.59
C VAL A 139 -3.38 4.55 -9.29
N SER A 140 -2.28 3.78 -9.32
CA SER A 140 -1.08 4.21 -10.06
C SER A 140 -1.39 4.49 -11.53
N ASP A 141 -1.02 5.68 -12.02
CA ASP A 141 -1.15 6.09 -13.42
C ASP A 141 -0.47 5.11 -14.39
N LYS A 142 0.53 4.36 -13.91
CA LYS A 142 1.20 3.29 -14.68
C LYS A 142 0.31 2.06 -14.90
N ASN A 143 -0.81 1.98 -14.22
CA ASN A 143 -1.75 0.86 -14.26
C ASN A 143 -3.11 1.23 -14.86
N ALA A 144 -3.24 2.35 -15.56
CA ALA A 144 -4.50 2.82 -16.16
C ALA A 144 -5.15 1.80 -17.13
N ASN A 145 -4.36 0.90 -17.72
CA ASN A 145 -4.86 -0.13 -18.63
C ASN A 145 -5.02 -1.52 -17.96
N GLU A 146 -4.85 -1.59 -16.64
CA GLU A 146 -5.08 -2.84 -15.91
C GLU A 146 -6.59 -3.06 -15.72
N PHE A 147 -6.98 -4.32 -15.46
CA PHE A 147 -8.38 -4.71 -15.43
C PHE A 147 -8.59 -6.00 -14.64
N ILE A 148 -9.72 -6.09 -13.94
CA ILE A 148 -10.23 -7.30 -13.29
C ILE A 148 -11.49 -7.75 -14.02
N ALA A 149 -11.55 -9.02 -14.45
CA ALA A 149 -12.66 -9.56 -15.24
C ALA A 149 -14.01 -9.53 -14.48
N GLU A 150 -13.98 -9.75 -13.18
CA GLU A 150 -15.13 -9.60 -12.29
C GLU A 150 -14.84 -8.47 -11.33
N ASP A 151 -15.63 -7.41 -11.41
CA ASP A 151 -15.39 -6.22 -10.61
C ASP A 151 -15.57 -6.47 -9.11
N VAL A 152 -14.83 -5.74 -8.32
CA VAL A 152 -14.85 -5.84 -6.85
C VAL A 152 -15.12 -4.46 -6.30
N ILE A 153 -16.05 -4.38 -5.34
CA ILE A 153 -16.30 -3.14 -4.60
C ILE A 153 -15.41 -3.09 -3.36
N ILE A 154 -14.73 -1.97 -3.20
CA ILE A 154 -13.92 -1.63 -2.02
C ILE A 154 -14.66 -0.55 -1.23
N ASN A 155 -14.84 -0.81 0.07
CA ASN A 155 -15.40 0.15 1.02
C ASN A 155 -14.26 0.81 1.79
N LEU A 156 -14.17 2.12 1.69
CA LEU A 156 -13.23 2.97 2.41
C LEU A 156 -13.99 3.92 3.34
N ASN A 157 -13.32 4.50 4.32
CA ASN A 157 -13.96 5.44 5.26
C ASN A 157 -14.58 6.67 4.57
N PHE A 158 -14.16 6.97 3.33
CA PHE A 158 -14.60 8.13 2.54
C PHE A 158 -15.42 7.75 1.31
N GLY A 159 -15.81 6.49 1.12
CA GLY A 159 -16.71 6.07 0.04
C GLY A 159 -16.56 4.62 -0.40
N CYS A 160 -17.46 4.21 -1.32
CA CYS A 160 -17.46 2.89 -1.95
C CYS A 160 -17.00 3.05 -3.40
N PHE A 161 -16.10 2.20 -3.84
CA PHE A 161 -15.47 2.30 -5.15
C PHE A 161 -15.45 0.95 -5.87
N SER A 162 -15.77 0.97 -7.16
CA SER A 162 -15.47 -0.12 -8.07
C SER A 162 -13.97 -0.13 -8.35
N VAL A 163 -13.33 -1.29 -8.25
CA VAL A 163 -11.91 -1.42 -8.55
C VAL A 163 -11.62 -1.04 -10.01
N ASN A 164 -12.50 -1.43 -10.92
CA ASN A 164 -12.30 -1.13 -12.33
C ASN A 164 -12.43 0.36 -12.66
N ASP A 165 -13.14 1.12 -11.83
CA ASP A 165 -13.22 2.59 -11.98
C ASP A 165 -12.01 3.32 -11.38
N LEU A 166 -11.16 2.65 -10.62
CA LEU A 166 -10.01 3.26 -9.94
C LEU A 166 -8.67 3.10 -10.68
N TRP A 167 -8.58 2.21 -11.67
CA TRP A 167 -7.31 1.98 -12.35
C TRP A 167 -6.71 3.24 -12.96
N GLY A 168 -5.50 3.59 -12.49
CA GLY A 168 -4.77 4.78 -12.96
C GLY A 168 -5.31 6.13 -12.48
N ARG A 169 -6.32 6.15 -11.61
CA ARG A 169 -7.05 7.38 -11.23
C ARG A 169 -6.61 7.93 -9.87
N ARG A 170 -5.29 8.03 -9.69
CA ARG A 170 -4.70 8.54 -8.44
C ARG A 170 -5.25 9.91 -8.05
N LEU A 171 -5.26 10.86 -8.98
CA LEU A 171 -5.69 12.24 -8.69
C LEU A 171 -7.17 12.29 -8.28
N ASP A 172 -8.02 11.51 -8.93
CA ASP A 172 -9.44 11.47 -8.60
C ASP A 172 -9.65 10.97 -7.17
N LEU A 173 -8.94 9.91 -6.77
CA LEU A 173 -9.00 9.41 -5.40
C LEU A 173 -8.48 10.43 -4.39
N LEU A 174 -7.37 11.12 -4.66
CA LEU A 174 -6.81 12.15 -3.77
C LEU A 174 -7.78 13.32 -3.61
N HIS A 175 -8.38 13.81 -4.70
CA HIS A 175 -9.40 14.87 -4.63
C HIS A 175 -10.64 14.42 -3.87
N HIS A 176 -11.07 13.17 -4.06
CA HIS A 176 -12.19 12.62 -3.30
C HIS A 176 -11.90 12.57 -1.79
N ILE A 177 -10.70 12.14 -1.39
CA ILE A 177 -10.25 12.15 0.02
C ILE A 177 -10.23 13.59 0.56
N ALA A 178 -9.63 14.52 -0.17
CA ALA A 178 -9.53 15.93 0.26
C ALA A 178 -10.91 16.55 0.46
N ASN A 179 -11.83 16.36 -0.49
CA ASN A 179 -13.20 16.88 -0.43
C ASN A 179 -14.02 16.31 0.74
N ASN A 180 -13.72 15.09 1.18
CA ASN A 180 -14.41 14.41 2.30
C ASN A 180 -13.66 14.54 3.64
N SER A 181 -12.60 15.36 3.70
CA SER A 181 -11.75 15.52 4.90
C SER A 181 -12.16 16.69 5.82
N ASN A 182 -13.31 17.34 5.57
CA ASN A 182 -13.72 18.55 6.29
C ASN A 182 -12.64 19.65 6.28
N GLY A 183 -11.93 19.79 5.16
CA GLY A 183 -10.89 20.80 4.98
C GLY A 183 -9.55 20.47 5.62
N GLN A 184 -9.34 19.25 6.10
CA GLN A 184 -8.06 18.84 6.68
C GLN A 184 -6.96 18.67 5.63
N TYR A 185 -7.32 18.28 4.40
CA TYR A 185 -6.38 17.96 3.34
C TYR A 185 -6.63 18.76 2.08
N ARG A 186 -5.55 19.01 1.33
CA ARG A 186 -5.60 19.48 -0.06
C ARG A 186 -4.71 18.61 -0.94
N VAL A 187 -4.92 18.70 -2.24
CA VAL A 187 -4.06 18.04 -3.24
C VAL A 187 -3.06 19.04 -3.78
N GLU A 188 -1.78 18.71 -3.69
CA GLU A 188 -0.68 19.53 -4.18
C GLU A 188 0.39 18.63 -4.84
N ASN A 189 0.82 19.00 -6.06
CA ASN A 189 1.82 18.24 -6.83
C ASN A 189 1.54 16.72 -6.92
N SER A 190 0.27 16.36 -7.16
CA SER A 190 -0.20 14.96 -7.21
C SER A 190 0.00 14.17 -5.90
N ASN A 191 0.08 14.86 -4.78
CA ASN A 191 0.10 14.30 -3.44
C ASN A 191 -0.98 14.96 -2.57
N ILE A 192 -1.32 14.27 -1.48
CA ILE A 192 -2.20 14.83 -0.45
C ILE A 192 -1.33 15.44 0.63
N VAL A 193 -1.70 16.63 1.09
CA VAL A 193 -1.00 17.39 2.14
C VAL A 193 -2.00 17.93 3.15
N LEU A 194 -1.54 18.26 4.34
CA LEU A 194 -2.32 18.96 5.35
C LEU A 194 -2.55 20.43 4.93
N ASN A 195 -3.71 20.98 5.29
CA ASN A 195 -4.01 22.40 5.12
C ASN A 195 -3.34 23.23 6.22
#